data_7f34cd3cd42fe5371563dc45aa977b51
#
_entry.id   7f34cd3cd42fe5371563dc45aa977b51
#
_cell.length_a   1.000
_cell.length_b   1.000
_cell.length_c   1.000
_cell.angle_alpha   90.00
_cell.angle_beta   90.00
_cell.angle_gamma   90.00
#
_symmetry.space_group_name_H-M   'P 1'
#
loop_
_entity.id
_entity.type
_entity.pdbx_description
1 polymer ?
#
loop_
_entity_poly.entity_id
_entity_poly.type
_entity_poly.pdbx_seq_one_letter_code
_entity_poly.pdbx_strand_id
1 'polypeptide(L)'
;RGIGDVLLAWENEAHLAIREQPGKFEIVTPSLSILAEPPVAIVEKNAEKDGNLNLAKAYLNYLYSPAGQEIAAKNFYRPRNASVLKKYATKFKPLKLVTIAKEFGGWTKVQKQHFENGGVFDQIVKANTTK
;
A
#
# COMPACT_ATOMS: atom_id res chain seq x y z
N ARG A 1 7.46 21.49 3.77
CA ARG A 1 7.46 22.35 4.99
C ARG A 1 8.86 22.51 5.60
N GLY A 2 9.86 21.74 5.16
CA GLY A 2 11.23 21.82 5.70
C GLY A 2 11.34 21.39 7.15
N ILE A 3 10.50 20.46 7.60
CA ILE A 3 10.50 19.91 8.96
C ILE A 3 10.89 18.43 8.87
N GLY A 4 11.97 18.06 9.59
CA GLY A 4 12.50 16.69 9.59
C GLY A 4 13.34 16.35 8.36
N ASP A 5 14.12 15.28 8.46
CA ASP A 5 15.08 14.84 7.45
C ASP A 5 14.62 13.54 6.73
N VAL A 6 13.67 12.82 7.31
CA VAL A 6 13.17 11.54 6.79
C VAL A 6 11.64 11.54 6.76
N LEU A 7 11.08 11.14 5.63
CA LEU A 7 9.64 10.90 5.45
C LEU A 7 9.39 9.40 5.30
N LEU A 8 8.58 8.83 6.19
CA LEU A 8 8.02 7.51 6.00
C LEU A 8 6.77 7.65 5.14
N ALA A 9 6.78 7.06 3.95
CA ALA A 9 5.72 7.19 2.97
C ALA A 9 5.46 5.85 2.27
N TRP A 10 4.31 5.74 1.63
CA TRP A 10 4.05 4.69 0.66
C TRP A 10 5.00 4.79 -0.53
N GLU A 11 5.36 3.66 -1.14
CA GLU A 11 6.28 3.64 -2.28
C GLU A 11 5.83 4.54 -3.43
N ASN A 12 4.53 4.54 -3.76
CA ASN A 12 3.98 5.42 -4.79
C ASN A 12 4.12 6.91 -4.44
N GLU A 13 3.90 7.29 -3.18
CA GLU A 13 4.05 8.67 -2.72
C GLU A 13 5.51 9.13 -2.79
N ALA A 14 6.46 8.27 -2.43
CA ALA A 14 7.86 8.57 -2.56
C ALA A 14 8.28 8.84 -4.02
N HIS A 15 7.79 8.04 -4.96
CA HIS A 15 8.01 8.29 -6.40
C HIS A 15 7.35 9.58 -6.91
N LEU A 16 6.16 9.91 -6.41
CA LEU A 16 5.49 11.18 -6.72
C LEU A 16 6.27 12.37 -6.21
N ALA A 17 6.77 12.33 -4.96
CA ALA A 17 7.58 13.38 -4.38
C ALA A 17 8.85 13.68 -5.21
N ILE A 18 9.54 12.64 -5.68
CA ILE A 18 10.71 12.81 -6.58
C ILE A 18 10.30 13.45 -7.91
N ARG A 19 9.17 13.02 -8.48
CA ARG A 19 8.67 13.57 -9.75
C ARG A 19 8.32 15.05 -9.63
N GLU A 20 7.70 15.44 -8.50
CA GLU A 20 7.28 16.82 -8.26
C GLU A 20 8.43 17.73 -7.86
N GLN A 21 9.46 17.21 -7.21
CA GLN A 21 10.61 17.96 -6.73
C GLN A 21 11.93 17.24 -7.06
N PRO A 22 12.34 17.25 -8.33
CA PRO A 22 13.56 16.57 -8.77
C PRO A 22 14.80 17.06 -8.01
N GLY A 23 15.63 16.12 -7.56
CA GLY A 23 16.89 16.39 -6.87
C GLY A 23 16.78 16.78 -5.40
N LYS A 24 15.55 16.89 -4.83
CA LYS A 24 15.37 17.22 -3.41
C LYS A 24 15.24 16.01 -2.49
N PHE A 25 14.88 14.85 -3.04
CA PHE A 25 14.62 13.65 -2.26
C PHE A 25 15.35 12.45 -2.87
N GLU A 26 15.69 11.52 -2.01
CA GLU A 26 16.18 10.18 -2.37
C GLU A 26 15.26 9.13 -1.77
N ILE A 27 14.96 8.05 -2.53
CA ILE A 27 14.21 6.91 -2.03
C ILE A 27 15.16 5.90 -1.42
N VAL A 28 15.06 5.71 -0.12
CA VAL A 28 15.70 4.61 0.60
C VAL A 28 14.71 3.46 0.72
N THR A 29 14.94 2.39 -0.04
CA THR A 29 14.10 1.19 0.02
C THR A 29 14.61 0.29 1.16
N PRO A 30 13.79 -0.03 2.17
CA PRO A 30 14.21 -0.89 3.26
C PRO A 30 14.43 -2.33 2.77
N SER A 31 15.27 -3.09 3.46
CA SER A 31 15.51 -4.52 3.15
C SER A 31 14.27 -5.41 3.36
N LEU A 32 13.34 -4.96 4.20
CA LEU A 32 12.09 -5.63 4.54
C LEU A 32 10.97 -4.61 4.62
N SER A 33 9.81 -4.93 4.06
CA SER A 33 8.61 -4.08 4.18
C SER A 33 7.34 -4.92 4.26
N ILE A 34 6.23 -4.26 4.56
CA ILE A 34 4.92 -4.90 4.66
C ILE A 34 4.23 -4.83 3.30
N LEU A 35 3.71 -5.99 2.85
CA LEU A 35 2.80 -6.01 1.71
C LEU A 35 1.47 -5.39 2.11
N ALA A 36 1.15 -4.25 1.54
CA ALA A 36 -0.16 -3.65 1.70
C ALA A 36 -1.18 -4.42 0.85
N GLU A 37 -2.19 -4.96 1.51
CA GLU A 37 -3.26 -5.75 0.87
C GLU A 37 -4.63 -5.15 1.20
N PRO A 38 -4.93 -3.90 0.73
CA PRO A 38 -6.23 -3.30 0.97
C PRO A 38 -7.29 -4.13 0.25
N PRO A 39 -8.28 -4.68 0.97
CA PRO A 39 -9.34 -5.46 0.36
C PRO A 39 -10.29 -4.55 -0.42
N VAL A 40 -10.80 -5.05 -1.54
CA VAL A 40 -11.87 -4.41 -2.29
C VAL A 40 -13.02 -5.41 -2.47
N ALA A 41 -14.24 -4.95 -2.28
CA ALA A 41 -15.44 -5.75 -2.45
C ALA A 41 -16.53 -4.96 -3.18
N ILE A 42 -17.40 -5.69 -3.87
CA ILE A 42 -18.61 -5.12 -4.47
C ILE A 42 -19.70 -5.08 -3.40
N VAL A 43 -20.39 -3.96 -3.29
CA VAL A 43 -21.64 -3.88 -2.54
C VAL A 43 -22.76 -4.43 -3.43
N GLU A 44 -22.89 -5.77 -3.45
CA GLU A 44 -23.71 -6.49 -4.43
C GLU A 44 -25.16 -5.98 -4.48
N LYS A 45 -25.78 -5.81 -3.32
CA LYS A 45 -27.16 -5.30 -3.24
C LYS A 45 -27.36 -3.97 -3.98
N ASN A 46 -26.40 -3.06 -3.89
CA ASN A 46 -26.47 -1.77 -4.60
C ASN A 46 -26.22 -1.97 -6.10
N ALA A 47 -25.20 -2.75 -6.44
CA ALA A 47 -24.86 -3.02 -7.84
C ALA A 47 -25.97 -3.76 -8.59
N GLU A 48 -26.69 -4.66 -7.94
CA GLU A 48 -27.87 -5.34 -8.49
C GLU A 48 -29.03 -4.37 -8.71
N LYS A 49 -29.34 -3.54 -7.68
CA LYS A 49 -30.38 -2.51 -7.79
C LYS A 49 -30.13 -1.55 -8.95
N ASP A 50 -28.88 -1.19 -9.18
CA ASP A 50 -28.48 -0.25 -10.23
C ASP A 50 -28.23 -0.95 -11.59
N GLY A 51 -28.42 -2.28 -11.67
CA GLY A 51 -28.22 -3.07 -12.90
C GLY A 51 -26.77 -3.17 -13.38
N ASN A 52 -25.78 -2.87 -12.55
CA ASN A 52 -24.38 -2.78 -12.95
C ASN A 52 -23.46 -3.85 -12.32
N LEU A 53 -24.00 -4.87 -11.67
CA LEU A 53 -23.21 -5.91 -10.97
C LEU A 53 -22.16 -6.57 -11.89
N ASN A 54 -22.54 -6.92 -13.13
CA ASN A 54 -21.62 -7.54 -14.08
C ASN A 54 -20.48 -6.58 -14.48
N LEU A 55 -20.80 -5.31 -14.66
CA LEU A 55 -19.80 -4.27 -14.96
C LEU A 55 -18.83 -4.08 -13.78
N ALA A 56 -19.35 -4.03 -12.56
CA ALA A 56 -18.52 -3.94 -11.35
C ALA A 56 -17.57 -5.14 -11.21
N LYS A 57 -18.08 -6.36 -11.44
CA LYS A 57 -17.24 -7.58 -11.47
C LYS A 57 -16.16 -7.51 -12.55
N ALA A 58 -16.53 -7.11 -13.76
CA ALA A 58 -15.59 -6.97 -14.87
C ALA A 58 -14.50 -5.92 -14.56
N TYR A 59 -14.86 -4.78 -13.97
CA TYR A 59 -13.91 -3.75 -13.55
C TYR A 59 -12.92 -4.27 -12.52
N LEU A 60 -13.38 -4.89 -11.44
CA LEU A 60 -12.48 -5.43 -10.42
C LEU A 60 -11.54 -6.51 -10.97
N ASN A 61 -12.05 -7.40 -11.82
CA ASN A 61 -11.22 -8.40 -12.49
C ASN A 61 -10.17 -7.77 -13.41
N TYR A 62 -10.51 -6.67 -14.09
CA TYR A 62 -9.58 -5.95 -14.95
C TYR A 62 -8.38 -5.41 -14.18
N LEU A 63 -8.54 -4.98 -12.92
CA LEU A 63 -7.43 -4.50 -12.08
C LEU A 63 -6.32 -5.56 -11.89
N TYR A 64 -6.67 -6.84 -11.96
CA TYR A 64 -5.72 -7.96 -11.84
C TYR A 64 -5.19 -8.45 -13.19
N SER A 65 -5.72 -7.95 -14.30
CA SER A 65 -5.22 -8.27 -15.64
C SER A 65 -3.83 -7.69 -15.85
N PRO A 66 -3.01 -8.26 -16.77
CA PRO A 66 -1.71 -7.67 -17.12
C PRO A 66 -1.82 -6.20 -17.54
N ALA A 67 -2.87 -5.83 -18.28
CA ALA A 67 -3.11 -4.46 -18.71
C ALA A 67 -3.42 -3.53 -17.53
N GLY A 68 -4.30 -3.92 -16.62
CA GLY A 68 -4.60 -3.16 -15.41
C GLY A 68 -3.37 -3.01 -14.51
N GLN A 69 -2.60 -4.08 -14.34
CA GLN A 69 -1.36 -4.06 -13.57
C GLN A 69 -0.26 -3.19 -14.23
N GLU A 70 -0.23 -3.10 -15.55
CA GLU A 70 0.68 -2.19 -16.25
C GLU A 70 0.29 -0.72 -16.02
N ILE A 71 -0.99 -0.40 -16.01
CA ILE A 71 -1.49 0.93 -15.66
C ILE A 71 -1.08 1.28 -14.22
N ALA A 72 -1.26 0.36 -13.27
CA ALA A 72 -0.81 0.52 -11.89
C ALA A 72 0.69 0.84 -11.83
N ALA A 73 1.53 0.07 -12.51
CA ALA A 73 2.98 0.28 -12.55
C ALA A 73 3.40 1.63 -13.15
N LYS A 74 2.71 2.10 -14.18
CA LYS A 74 2.91 3.43 -14.78
C LYS A 74 2.62 4.55 -13.78
N ASN A 75 1.66 4.34 -12.89
CA ASN A 75 1.25 5.28 -11.86
C ASN A 75 1.93 5.03 -10.50
N PHE A 76 3.10 4.39 -10.49
CA PHE A 76 3.94 4.12 -9.32
C PHE A 76 3.39 3.12 -8.31
N TYR A 77 2.34 2.38 -8.61
CA TYR A 77 1.89 1.28 -7.79
C TYR A 77 2.62 0.00 -8.16
N ARG A 78 3.24 -0.65 -7.18
CA ARG A 78 3.98 -1.91 -7.39
C ARG A 78 3.04 -3.01 -7.89
N PRO A 79 3.23 -3.53 -9.12
CA PRO A 79 2.32 -4.54 -9.66
C PRO A 79 2.54 -5.89 -8.98
N ARG A 80 1.48 -6.66 -8.83
CA ARG A 80 1.54 -8.04 -8.32
C ARG A 80 1.77 -9.07 -9.41
N ASN A 81 1.47 -8.74 -10.66
CA ASN A 81 1.76 -9.59 -11.79
C ASN A 81 3.28 -9.66 -12.02
N ALA A 82 3.86 -10.87 -11.95
CA ALA A 82 5.31 -11.07 -12.01
C ALA A 82 5.94 -10.61 -13.33
N SER A 83 5.26 -10.80 -14.47
CA SER A 83 5.76 -10.38 -15.78
C SER A 83 5.77 -8.85 -15.90
N VAL A 84 4.73 -8.19 -15.40
CA VAL A 84 4.67 -6.72 -15.35
C VAL A 84 5.73 -6.19 -14.37
N LEU A 85 5.86 -6.77 -13.18
CA LEU A 85 6.89 -6.36 -12.22
C LEU A 85 8.29 -6.46 -12.81
N LYS A 86 8.59 -7.54 -13.53
CA LYS A 86 9.88 -7.71 -14.24
C LYS A 86 10.11 -6.62 -15.28
N LYS A 87 9.09 -6.23 -16.05
CA LYS A 87 9.15 -5.14 -17.03
C LYS A 87 9.50 -3.79 -16.38
N TYR A 88 9.09 -3.58 -15.13
CA TYR A 88 9.32 -2.34 -14.39
C TYR A 88 10.38 -2.48 -13.29
N ALA A 89 11.31 -3.43 -13.41
CA ALA A 89 12.32 -3.73 -12.39
C ALA A 89 13.26 -2.55 -12.06
N THR A 90 13.48 -1.64 -13.01
CA THR A 90 14.28 -0.42 -12.78
C THR A 90 13.57 0.56 -11.83
N LYS A 91 12.23 0.57 -11.85
CA LYS A 91 11.41 1.42 -10.98
C LYS A 91 11.17 0.75 -9.61
N PHE A 92 10.85 -0.53 -9.60
CA PHE A 92 10.53 -1.29 -8.41
C PHE A 92 11.66 -2.27 -8.07
N LYS A 93 12.58 -1.83 -7.24
CA LYS A 93 13.69 -2.69 -6.78
C LYS A 93 13.18 -3.95 -6.08
N PRO A 94 13.89 -5.09 -6.16
CA PRO A 94 13.54 -6.27 -5.38
C PRO A 94 13.40 -5.93 -3.89
N LEU A 95 12.33 -6.41 -3.27
CA LEU A 95 12.02 -6.11 -1.88
C LEU A 95 11.41 -7.36 -1.22
N LYS A 96 11.92 -7.72 -0.04
CA LYS A 96 11.32 -8.76 0.78
C LYS A 96 10.07 -8.19 1.44
N LEU A 97 8.92 -8.79 1.15
CA LEU A 97 7.62 -8.38 1.69
C LEU A 97 7.11 -9.42 2.68
N VAL A 98 6.57 -8.94 3.79
CA VAL A 98 5.87 -9.72 4.78
C VAL A 98 4.39 -9.37 4.80
N THR A 99 3.54 -10.26 5.24
CA THR A 99 2.09 -10.02 5.39
C THR A 99 1.69 -9.92 6.85
N ILE A 100 0.64 -9.18 7.13
CA ILE A 100 0.08 -9.09 8.48
C ILE A 100 -0.38 -10.45 8.99
N ALA A 101 -0.95 -11.27 8.13
CA ALA A 101 -1.39 -12.61 8.50
C ALA A 101 -0.22 -13.50 8.94
N LYS A 102 0.87 -13.51 8.20
CA LYS A 102 1.99 -14.43 8.42
C LYS A 102 2.88 -14.01 9.59
N GLU A 103 3.25 -12.73 9.65
CA GLU A 103 4.26 -12.26 10.63
C GLU A 103 3.63 -11.77 11.93
N PHE A 104 2.38 -11.29 11.89
CA PHE A 104 1.72 -10.66 13.03
C PHE A 104 0.50 -11.43 13.54
N GLY A 105 0.14 -12.55 12.90
CA GLY A 105 -0.99 -13.39 13.31
C GLY A 105 -2.37 -12.84 12.92
N GLY A 106 -2.43 -11.95 11.94
CA GLY A 106 -3.68 -11.41 11.36
C GLY A 106 -4.19 -10.13 11.99
N TRP A 107 -5.10 -9.50 11.29
CA TRP A 107 -5.63 -8.18 11.66
C TRP A 107 -6.35 -8.14 13.00
N THR A 108 -7.09 -9.19 13.37
CA THR A 108 -7.78 -9.25 14.67
C THR A 108 -6.80 -9.13 15.83
N LYS A 109 -5.67 -9.85 15.76
CA LYS A 109 -4.63 -9.78 16.78
C LYS A 109 -3.93 -8.43 16.77
N VAL A 110 -3.57 -7.94 15.60
CA VAL A 110 -2.88 -6.64 15.42
C VAL A 110 -3.76 -5.50 15.94
N GLN A 111 -5.04 -5.49 15.60
CA GLN A 111 -5.98 -4.47 16.06
C GLN A 111 -6.03 -4.45 17.59
N LYS A 112 -6.22 -5.61 18.22
CA LYS A 112 -6.27 -5.73 19.67
C LYS A 112 -4.99 -5.28 20.37
N GLN A 113 -3.84 -5.71 19.85
CA GLN A 113 -2.56 -5.46 20.51
C GLN A 113 -2.07 -4.02 20.31
N HIS A 114 -2.26 -3.46 19.11
CA HIS A 114 -1.62 -2.21 18.72
C HIS A 114 -2.55 -1.00 18.70
N PHE A 115 -3.83 -1.18 18.37
CA PHE A 115 -4.75 -0.08 18.06
C PHE A 115 -5.98 0.03 18.97
N GLU A 116 -6.27 -0.94 19.82
CA GLU A 116 -7.30 -0.76 20.87
C GLU A 116 -6.83 0.27 21.90
N ASN A 117 -7.79 0.81 22.66
CA ASN A 117 -7.54 1.78 23.73
C ASN A 117 -6.47 1.26 24.70
N GLY A 118 -5.41 2.01 24.90
CA GLY A 118 -4.26 1.60 25.70
C GLY A 118 -3.28 0.65 25.00
N GLY A 119 -3.49 0.35 23.74
CA GLY A 119 -2.58 -0.47 22.90
C GLY A 119 -1.23 0.19 22.68
N VAL A 120 -0.36 -0.51 21.96
CA VAL A 120 1.03 -0.07 21.73
C VAL A 120 1.09 1.33 21.10
N PHE A 121 0.17 1.66 20.20
CA PHE A 121 0.13 2.98 19.57
C PHE A 121 -0.10 4.09 20.59
N ASP A 122 -1.08 3.93 21.49
CA ASP A 122 -1.37 4.91 22.54
C ASP A 122 -0.19 5.07 23.51
N GLN A 123 0.50 3.99 23.82
CA GLN A 123 1.70 4.03 24.68
C GLN A 123 2.83 4.84 24.03
N ILE A 124 3.06 4.66 22.72
CA ILE A 124 4.05 5.43 21.97
C ILE A 124 3.66 6.92 21.94
N VAL A 125 2.40 7.24 21.69
CA VAL A 125 1.92 8.63 21.66
C VAL A 125 2.11 9.29 23.02
N LYS A 126 1.69 8.63 24.12
CA LYS A 126 1.88 9.15 25.49
C LYS A 126 3.34 9.40 25.82
N ALA A 127 4.23 8.47 25.48
CA ALA A 127 5.66 8.61 25.75
C ALA A 127 6.31 9.81 25.01
N ASN A 128 5.74 10.23 23.88
CA ASN A 128 6.25 11.35 23.08
C ASN A 128 5.58 12.70 23.40
N THR A 129 4.43 12.70 24.08
CA THR A 129 3.74 13.94 24.50
C THR A 129 4.16 14.45 25.88
N THR A 130 4.92 13.66 26.63
CA THR A 130 5.39 14.00 28.01
C THR A 130 6.78 14.63 28.02
N LYS A 131 7.25 15.12 26.86
CA LYS A 131 8.53 15.87 26.77
C LYS A 131 8.26 17.36 26.51
#